data_a09fe01207acb94a2f7d4e195837af06
#
_entry.id   a09fe01207acb94a2f7d4e195837af06
#
_cell.length_a   1.000
_cell.length_b   1.000
_cell.length_c   1.000
_cell.angle_alpha   90.00
_cell.angle_beta   90.00
_cell.angle_gamma   90.00
#
_symmetry.space_group_name_H-M   'P 1'
#
loop_
_entity.id
_entity.type
_entity.pdbx_description
1 polymer ?
#
loop_
_entity_poly.entity_id
_entity_poly.type
_entity_poly.pdbx_seq_one_letter_code
_entity_poly.pdbx_strand_id
1 'polypeptide(L)'
;MTDAASAPALPDGQALAALVAGKLCHDFISPAGAIGSGLDLLRDPTAQDMRDDAMGLIEASARKMIALVAFARVAFGASTSAERFSGSELGALVAGLTDGGRASLDWRVADESFSRAEARALVNLAYLAMAALPSGGAAVADARRESDALVIEGRAEGPRARLKPEAAAGLSGRPLAEGLPGQWIQPYWLWLTVTDAGGTLEVEAEDGRVSFLARMPN
;
A
#
# COMPACT_ATOMS: atom_id res chain seq x y z
N MET A 1 -31.80 -19.81 -22.79
CA MET A 1 -30.41 -19.53 -23.17
C MET A 1 -29.78 -18.86 -21.96
N THR A 2 -29.12 -19.64 -21.12
CA THR A 2 -28.34 -19.14 -19.97
C THR A 2 -27.07 -18.50 -20.56
N ASP A 3 -26.97 -17.20 -20.42
CA ASP A 3 -25.75 -16.45 -20.75
C ASP A 3 -24.62 -17.03 -19.87
N ALA A 4 -23.70 -17.73 -20.47
CA ALA A 4 -22.51 -18.19 -19.78
C ALA A 4 -21.68 -16.93 -19.43
N ALA A 5 -21.82 -16.45 -18.21
CA ALA A 5 -21.00 -15.35 -17.73
C ALA A 5 -19.54 -15.70 -18.01
N SER A 6 -18.91 -14.94 -18.89
CA SER A 6 -17.50 -15.09 -19.21
C SER A 6 -16.68 -15.07 -17.93
N ALA A 7 -15.77 -16.03 -17.78
CA ALA A 7 -14.88 -16.05 -16.62
C ALA A 7 -14.16 -14.68 -16.50
N PRO A 8 -13.99 -14.15 -15.28
CA PRO A 8 -13.33 -12.87 -15.10
C PRO A 8 -11.91 -12.92 -15.69
N ALA A 9 -11.56 -11.88 -16.46
CA ALA A 9 -10.25 -11.73 -17.09
C ALA A 9 -9.41 -10.70 -16.33
N LEU A 10 -8.08 -10.78 -16.48
CA LEU A 10 -7.19 -9.74 -15.98
C LEU A 10 -7.43 -8.44 -16.77
N PRO A 11 -7.32 -7.26 -16.12
CA PRO A 11 -7.51 -5.98 -16.78
C PRO A 11 -6.43 -5.73 -17.84
N ASP A 12 -6.82 -5.15 -18.95
CA ASP A 12 -5.87 -4.54 -19.88
C ASP A 12 -5.24 -3.26 -19.29
N GLY A 13 -4.30 -2.64 -20.00
CA GLY A 13 -3.60 -1.46 -19.51
C GLY A 13 -4.51 -0.28 -19.20
N GLN A 14 -5.60 -0.08 -19.96
CA GLN A 14 -6.55 1.01 -19.74
C GLN A 14 -7.41 0.74 -18.50
N ALA A 15 -7.93 -0.47 -18.35
CA ALA A 15 -8.68 -0.89 -17.19
C ALA A 15 -7.82 -0.87 -15.92
N LEU A 16 -6.55 -1.31 -16.01
CA LEU A 16 -5.60 -1.25 -14.90
C LEU A 16 -5.35 0.20 -14.45
N ALA A 17 -5.14 1.13 -15.38
CA ALA A 17 -4.96 2.54 -15.07
C ALA A 17 -6.20 3.12 -14.37
N ALA A 18 -7.42 2.79 -14.82
CA ALA A 18 -8.66 3.21 -14.18
C ALA A 18 -8.81 2.66 -12.76
N LEU A 19 -8.43 1.40 -12.52
CA LEU A 19 -8.46 0.79 -11.19
C LEU A 19 -7.46 1.45 -10.23
N VAL A 20 -6.23 1.75 -10.68
CA VAL A 20 -5.24 2.48 -9.89
C VAL A 20 -5.73 3.88 -9.58
N ALA A 21 -6.25 4.62 -10.58
CA ALA A 21 -6.82 5.95 -10.35
C ALA A 21 -7.98 5.91 -9.34
N GLY A 22 -8.88 4.93 -9.45
CA GLY A 22 -9.98 4.72 -8.51
C GLY A 22 -9.49 4.47 -7.09
N LYS A 23 -8.45 3.65 -6.91
CA LYS A 23 -7.80 3.42 -5.61
C LYS A 23 -7.23 4.71 -5.02
N LEU A 24 -6.50 5.49 -5.81
CA LEU A 24 -5.92 6.76 -5.38
C LEU A 24 -6.99 7.78 -4.98
N CYS A 25 -8.04 7.93 -5.80
CA CYS A 25 -9.18 8.79 -5.47
C CYS A 25 -9.84 8.37 -4.15
N HIS A 26 -10.08 7.06 -3.96
CA HIS A 26 -10.63 6.53 -2.72
C HIS A 26 -9.78 6.88 -1.50
N ASP A 27 -8.46 6.75 -1.61
CA ASP A 27 -7.56 7.00 -0.49
C ASP A 27 -7.43 8.51 -0.16
N PHE A 28 -7.56 9.38 -1.17
CA PHE A 28 -7.45 10.82 -1.01
C PHE A 28 -8.73 11.49 -0.54
N ILE A 29 -9.92 10.93 -0.84
CA ILE A 29 -11.19 11.59 -0.55
C ILE A 29 -11.42 11.82 0.93
N SER A 30 -10.99 10.90 1.79
CA SER A 30 -11.18 11.00 3.24
C SER A 30 -10.37 12.14 3.86
N PRO A 31 -9.04 12.23 3.70
CA PRO A 31 -8.28 13.36 4.24
C PRO A 31 -8.64 14.70 3.57
N ALA A 32 -8.97 14.71 2.28
CA ALA A 32 -9.44 15.93 1.61
C ALA A 32 -10.78 16.42 2.20
N GLY A 33 -11.73 15.52 2.43
CA GLY A 33 -13.00 15.84 3.07
C GLY A 33 -12.85 16.35 4.50
N ALA A 34 -11.93 15.74 5.27
CA ALA A 34 -11.66 16.19 6.64
C ALA A 34 -11.04 17.60 6.69
N ILE A 35 -10.18 17.96 5.73
CA ILE A 35 -9.70 19.35 5.57
C ILE A 35 -10.88 20.28 5.30
N GLY A 36 -11.79 19.92 4.37
CA GLY A 36 -12.98 20.71 4.08
C GLY A 36 -13.85 20.93 5.32
N SER A 37 -14.14 19.85 6.07
CA SER A 37 -14.93 19.93 7.31
C SER A 37 -14.27 20.83 8.38
N GLY A 38 -12.95 20.73 8.53
CA GLY A 38 -12.21 21.61 9.45
C GLY A 38 -12.29 23.09 9.03
N LEU A 39 -12.19 23.40 7.73
CA LEU A 39 -12.35 24.75 7.21
C LEU A 39 -13.77 25.30 7.42
N ASP A 40 -14.80 24.48 7.29
CA ASP A 40 -16.18 24.88 7.54
C ASP A 40 -16.39 25.20 9.03
N LEU A 41 -15.85 24.39 9.95
CA LEU A 41 -15.87 24.68 11.39
C LEU A 41 -15.17 26.00 11.74
N LEU A 42 -14.02 26.31 11.10
CA LEU A 42 -13.31 27.58 11.32
C LEU A 42 -14.11 28.81 10.87
N ARG A 43 -15.01 28.65 9.88
CA ARG A 43 -15.86 29.72 9.36
C ARG A 43 -17.16 29.90 10.13
N ASP A 44 -17.57 28.89 10.90
CA ASP A 44 -18.81 28.91 11.68
C ASP A 44 -18.63 29.81 12.91
N PRO A 45 -19.38 30.95 13.00
CA PRO A 45 -19.30 31.83 14.15
C PRO A 45 -19.85 31.21 15.44
N THR A 46 -20.61 30.10 15.35
CA THR A 46 -21.17 29.39 16.49
C THR A 46 -20.28 28.27 17.02
N ALA A 47 -19.19 27.92 16.31
CA ALA A 47 -18.25 26.86 16.65
C ALA A 47 -16.87 27.38 17.09
N GLN A 48 -16.82 28.55 17.71
CA GLN A 48 -15.56 29.20 18.10
C GLN A 48 -14.77 28.42 19.16
N ASP A 49 -15.43 27.67 20.00
CA ASP A 49 -14.86 26.77 20.99
C ASP A 49 -14.16 25.52 20.38
N MET A 50 -14.50 25.18 19.14
CA MET A 50 -13.90 24.06 18.38
C MET A 50 -12.76 24.49 17.46
N ARG A 51 -12.29 25.72 17.54
CA ARG A 51 -11.31 26.27 16.60
C ARG A 51 -9.98 25.52 16.62
N ASP A 52 -9.48 25.19 17.79
CA ASP A 52 -8.20 24.46 17.94
C ASP A 52 -8.33 23.01 17.45
N ASP A 53 -9.45 22.36 17.70
CA ASP A 53 -9.75 21.02 17.18
C ASP A 53 -9.87 21.02 15.65
N ALA A 54 -10.50 22.05 15.08
CA ALA A 54 -10.62 22.22 13.63
C ALA A 54 -9.24 22.40 12.98
N MET A 55 -8.36 23.21 13.58
CA MET A 55 -6.98 23.38 13.11
C MET A 55 -6.20 22.08 13.20
N GLY A 56 -6.30 21.35 14.32
CA GLY A 56 -5.67 20.04 14.50
C GLY A 56 -6.12 19.02 13.45
N LEU A 57 -7.43 19.01 13.13
CA LEU A 57 -8.00 18.14 12.10
C LEU A 57 -7.43 18.48 10.71
N ILE A 58 -7.36 19.76 10.35
CA ILE A 58 -6.79 20.22 9.08
C ILE A 58 -5.32 19.80 8.97
N GLU A 59 -4.51 20.05 9.99
CA GLU A 59 -3.09 19.74 9.99
C GLU A 59 -2.83 18.23 9.89
N ALA A 60 -3.54 17.41 10.66
CA ALA A 60 -3.41 15.96 10.62
C ALA A 60 -3.80 15.40 9.25
N SER A 61 -4.90 15.92 8.67
CA SER A 61 -5.40 15.50 7.37
C SER A 61 -4.48 15.95 6.22
N ALA A 62 -3.90 17.13 6.31
CA ALA A 62 -2.91 17.61 5.34
C ALA A 62 -1.64 16.76 5.38
N ARG A 63 -1.11 16.44 6.57
CA ARG A 63 0.03 15.51 6.72
C ARG A 63 -0.28 14.14 6.12
N LYS A 64 -1.46 13.60 6.38
CA LYS A 64 -1.90 12.31 5.81
C LYS A 64 -1.98 12.35 4.28
N MET A 65 -2.52 13.43 3.71
CA MET A 65 -2.59 13.62 2.26
C MET A 65 -1.20 13.65 1.63
N ILE A 66 -0.26 14.41 2.23
CA ILE A 66 1.13 14.51 1.75
C ILE A 66 1.79 13.13 1.77
N ALA A 67 1.63 12.37 2.86
CA ALA A 67 2.18 11.02 2.99
C ALA A 67 1.60 10.06 1.93
N LEU A 68 0.28 10.09 1.70
CA LEU A 68 -0.37 9.28 0.67
C LEU A 68 0.14 9.60 -0.73
N VAL A 69 0.28 10.87 -1.08
CA VAL A 69 0.80 11.31 -2.39
C VAL A 69 2.26 10.89 -2.55
N ALA A 70 3.10 11.09 -1.54
CA ALA A 70 4.51 10.69 -1.57
C ALA A 70 4.67 9.19 -1.76
N PHE A 71 3.93 8.38 -1.01
CA PHE A 71 3.88 6.93 -1.16
C PHE A 71 3.40 6.51 -2.56
N ALA A 72 2.28 7.05 -3.03
CA ALA A 72 1.68 6.68 -4.31
C ALA A 72 2.63 6.92 -5.49
N ARG A 73 3.44 7.98 -5.43
CA ARG A 73 4.45 8.28 -6.46
C ARG A 73 5.48 7.17 -6.63
N VAL A 74 5.89 6.50 -5.56
CA VAL A 74 6.81 5.36 -5.60
C VAL A 74 6.05 4.07 -5.85
N ALA A 75 5.00 3.80 -5.08
CA ALA A 75 4.26 2.56 -5.09
C ALA A 75 3.62 2.24 -6.45
N PHE A 76 3.12 3.26 -7.17
CA PHE A 76 2.48 3.10 -8.48
C PHE A 76 3.33 3.62 -9.65
N GLY A 77 4.55 4.11 -9.37
CA GLY A 77 5.48 4.53 -10.40
C GLY A 77 5.11 5.83 -11.10
N ALA A 78 4.26 6.66 -10.48
CA ALA A 78 3.92 7.97 -11.02
C ALA A 78 5.14 8.89 -10.94
N SER A 79 5.79 9.06 -12.09
CA SER A 79 6.67 10.19 -12.42
C SER A 79 7.65 10.64 -11.32
N THR A 80 8.61 9.80 -10.95
CA THR A 80 9.81 10.33 -10.29
C THR A 80 10.94 10.39 -11.33
N SER A 81 11.70 11.48 -11.35
CA SER A 81 12.94 11.57 -12.11
C SER A 81 14.07 10.73 -11.47
N ALA A 82 13.90 10.32 -10.21
CA ALA A 82 14.84 9.49 -9.49
C ALA A 82 14.89 8.09 -10.10
N GLU A 83 16.08 7.63 -10.43
CA GLU A 83 16.31 6.27 -10.91
C GLU A 83 16.55 5.28 -9.78
N ARG A 84 16.95 5.78 -8.62
CA ARG A 84 17.27 4.99 -7.43
C ARG A 84 16.75 5.65 -6.15
N PHE A 85 16.52 4.82 -5.14
CA PHE A 85 15.99 5.21 -3.82
C PHE A 85 16.85 4.59 -2.72
N SER A 86 17.04 5.28 -1.60
CA SER A 86 17.67 4.70 -0.41
C SER A 86 16.67 3.92 0.45
N GLY A 87 17.17 2.94 1.21
CA GLY A 87 16.34 2.19 2.15
C GLY A 87 15.68 3.06 3.21
N SER A 88 16.37 4.09 3.68
CA SER A 88 15.84 5.05 4.66
C SER A 88 14.72 5.91 4.08
N GLU A 89 14.84 6.40 2.83
CA GLU A 89 13.76 7.14 2.15
C GLU A 89 12.51 6.28 2.00
N LEU A 90 12.66 5.00 1.58
CA LEU A 90 11.54 4.08 1.43
C LEU A 90 10.86 3.77 2.76
N GLY A 91 11.64 3.58 3.82
CA GLY A 91 11.11 3.39 5.17
C GLY A 91 10.30 4.57 5.66
N ALA A 92 10.79 5.80 5.43
CA ALA A 92 10.07 7.03 5.78
C ALA A 92 8.73 7.16 5.06
N LEU A 93 8.65 6.75 3.78
CA LEU A 93 7.39 6.75 3.01
C LEU A 93 6.34 5.82 3.64
N VAL A 94 6.73 4.60 4.02
CA VAL A 94 5.80 3.64 4.62
C VAL A 94 5.41 4.08 6.04
N ALA A 95 6.36 4.54 6.85
CA ALA A 95 6.12 5.04 8.19
C ALA A 95 5.11 6.20 8.21
N GLY A 96 5.23 7.14 7.26
CA GLY A 96 4.29 8.27 7.13
C GLY A 96 2.83 7.85 6.86
N LEU A 97 2.59 6.66 6.30
CA LEU A 97 1.25 6.13 6.11
C LEU A 97 0.65 5.53 7.37
N THR A 98 1.49 5.04 8.26
CA THR A 98 1.11 4.24 9.43
C THR A 98 1.11 5.05 10.73
N ASP A 99 1.50 6.32 10.66
CA ASP A 99 1.50 7.24 11.80
C ASP A 99 0.08 7.35 12.41
N GLY A 100 0.01 7.14 13.73
CA GLY A 100 -1.26 7.07 14.46
C GLY A 100 -2.06 5.77 14.28
N GLY A 101 -1.54 4.78 13.52
CA GLY A 101 -2.15 3.46 13.33
C GLY A 101 -2.01 2.53 14.54
N ARG A 102 -2.76 1.42 14.53
CA ARG A 102 -2.71 0.39 15.59
C ARG A 102 -1.60 -0.63 15.38
N ALA A 103 -1.08 -0.77 14.18
CA ALA A 103 -0.02 -1.68 13.83
C ALA A 103 1.32 -0.93 13.82
N SER A 104 2.38 -1.59 14.30
CA SER A 104 3.75 -1.09 14.22
C SER A 104 4.48 -1.68 13.02
N LEU A 105 5.42 -0.92 12.45
CA LEU A 105 6.33 -1.40 11.42
C LEU A 105 7.77 -1.39 11.96
N ASP A 106 8.41 -2.55 11.97
CA ASP A 106 9.84 -2.70 12.17
C ASP A 106 10.52 -2.77 10.78
N TRP A 107 11.16 -1.68 10.41
CA TRP A 107 11.84 -1.53 9.13
C TRP A 107 13.31 -1.93 9.27
N ARG A 108 13.67 -3.10 8.74
CA ARG A 108 15.03 -3.68 8.85
C ARG A 108 15.83 -3.57 7.55
N VAL A 109 15.32 -2.83 6.59
CA VAL A 109 15.98 -2.65 5.30
C VAL A 109 17.22 -1.78 5.48
N ALA A 110 18.37 -2.30 5.01
CA ALA A 110 19.61 -1.55 5.02
C ALA A 110 19.52 -0.28 4.16
N ASP A 111 20.31 0.75 4.52
CA ASP A 111 20.35 1.99 3.74
C ASP A 111 21.24 1.83 2.50
N GLU A 112 20.79 0.95 1.61
CA GLU A 112 21.39 0.73 0.29
C GLU A 112 20.50 1.31 -0.81
N SER A 113 20.96 1.18 -2.06
CA SER A 113 20.31 1.80 -3.21
C SER A 113 19.44 0.79 -3.96
N PHE A 114 18.15 1.12 -4.13
CA PHE A 114 17.13 0.32 -4.82
C PHE A 114 16.74 0.95 -6.16
N SER A 115 16.59 0.12 -7.19
CA SER A 115 16.01 0.53 -8.47
C SER A 115 14.53 0.86 -8.32
N ARG A 116 13.91 1.44 -9.36
CA ARG A 116 12.46 1.76 -9.35
C ARG A 116 11.58 0.54 -9.12
N ALA A 117 11.90 -0.60 -9.76
CA ALA A 117 11.13 -1.82 -9.61
C ALA A 117 11.26 -2.40 -8.19
N GLU A 118 12.49 -2.44 -7.68
CA GLU A 118 12.77 -2.91 -6.31
C GLU A 118 12.10 -2.01 -5.26
N ALA A 119 12.23 -0.68 -5.38
CA ALA A 119 11.61 0.28 -4.48
C ALA A 119 10.07 0.14 -4.48
N ARG A 120 9.47 -0.02 -5.68
CA ARG A 120 8.04 -0.23 -5.84
C ARG A 120 7.59 -1.53 -5.17
N ALA A 121 8.30 -2.64 -5.39
CA ALA A 121 8.00 -3.91 -4.76
C ALA A 121 8.10 -3.81 -3.23
N LEU A 122 9.18 -3.23 -2.71
CA LEU A 122 9.46 -3.11 -1.29
C LEU A 122 8.39 -2.28 -0.55
N VAL A 123 8.04 -1.08 -1.04
CA VAL A 123 7.04 -0.24 -0.35
C VAL A 123 5.63 -0.85 -0.43
N ASN A 124 5.26 -1.50 -1.55
CA ASN A 124 3.97 -2.17 -1.66
C ASN A 124 3.89 -3.39 -0.75
N LEU A 125 4.96 -4.19 -0.67
CA LEU A 125 5.02 -5.36 0.21
C LEU A 125 4.91 -4.94 1.68
N ALA A 126 5.68 -3.95 2.12
CA ALA A 126 5.62 -3.42 3.48
C ALA A 126 4.22 -2.85 3.81
N TYR A 127 3.61 -2.10 2.88
CA TYR A 127 2.24 -1.61 3.03
C TYR A 127 1.23 -2.75 3.20
N LEU A 128 1.34 -3.82 2.40
CA LEU A 128 0.43 -4.97 2.48
C LEU A 128 0.62 -5.78 3.75
N ALA A 129 1.85 -5.88 4.27
CA ALA A 129 2.11 -6.48 5.58
C ALA A 129 1.40 -5.68 6.69
N MET A 130 1.46 -4.35 6.65
CA MET A 130 0.70 -3.50 7.59
C MET A 130 -0.82 -3.66 7.41
N ALA A 131 -1.31 -3.70 6.15
CA ALA A 131 -2.73 -3.86 5.83
C ALA A 131 -3.31 -5.22 6.27
N ALA A 132 -2.45 -6.23 6.45
CA ALA A 132 -2.83 -7.54 6.98
C ALA A 132 -3.17 -7.52 8.48
N LEU A 133 -2.95 -6.38 9.18
CA LEU A 133 -3.12 -6.20 10.63
C LEU A 133 -4.31 -5.30 10.99
N PRO A 134 -5.55 -5.66 10.70
CA PRO A 134 -6.72 -4.78 10.86
C PRO A 134 -7.00 -4.39 12.31
N SER A 135 -6.53 -5.19 13.26
CA SER A 135 -6.75 -4.96 14.70
C SER A 135 -5.47 -4.57 15.46
N GLY A 136 -4.40 -4.23 14.71
CA GLY A 136 -3.08 -3.98 15.27
C GLY A 136 -2.20 -5.24 15.30
N GLY A 137 -0.98 -5.06 15.70
CA GLY A 137 0.07 -6.06 15.72
C GLY A 137 1.40 -5.49 15.23
N ALA A 138 2.35 -6.37 14.92
CA ALA A 138 3.66 -6.00 14.43
C ALA A 138 3.88 -6.48 12.99
N ALA A 139 4.28 -5.57 12.12
CA ALA A 139 4.81 -5.88 10.80
C ALA A 139 6.33 -5.70 10.79
N VAL A 140 7.01 -6.56 10.04
CA VAL A 140 8.44 -6.46 9.76
C VAL A 140 8.63 -6.38 8.24
N ALA A 141 9.48 -5.48 7.78
CA ALA A 141 9.94 -5.43 6.40
C ALA A 141 11.47 -5.53 6.38
N ASP A 142 11.98 -6.45 5.60
CA ASP A 142 13.40 -6.71 5.43
C ASP A 142 13.74 -6.82 3.93
N ALA A 143 14.96 -6.45 3.56
CA ALA A 143 15.47 -6.67 2.22
C ALA A 143 16.96 -6.98 2.29
N ARG A 144 17.37 -8.03 1.56
CA ARG A 144 18.78 -8.41 1.44
C ARG A 144 19.14 -8.79 0.03
N ARG A 145 20.34 -8.44 -0.38
CA ARG A 145 20.91 -8.90 -1.66
C ARG A 145 21.57 -10.25 -1.49
N GLU A 146 21.20 -11.16 -2.35
CA GLU A 146 21.91 -12.42 -2.58
C GLU A 146 22.74 -12.31 -3.88
N SER A 147 23.48 -13.35 -4.23
CA SER A 147 24.37 -13.32 -5.40
C SER A 147 23.65 -13.01 -6.72
N ASP A 148 22.42 -13.45 -6.86
CA ASP A 148 21.62 -13.42 -8.10
C ASP A 148 20.29 -12.66 -7.97
N ALA A 149 19.92 -12.28 -6.75
CA ALA A 149 18.61 -11.67 -6.50
C ALA A 149 18.60 -10.72 -5.30
N LEU A 150 17.70 -9.74 -5.36
CA LEU A 150 17.17 -9.06 -4.19
C LEU A 150 16.03 -9.89 -3.59
N VAL A 151 16.15 -10.23 -2.32
CA VAL A 151 15.11 -10.89 -1.53
C VAL A 151 14.46 -9.88 -0.62
N ILE A 152 13.13 -9.71 -0.76
CA ILE A 152 12.31 -8.81 0.07
C ILE A 152 11.37 -9.68 0.89
N GLU A 153 11.41 -9.52 2.20
CA GLU A 153 10.53 -10.24 3.13
C GLU A 153 9.62 -9.27 3.86
N GLY A 154 8.37 -9.66 4.04
CA GLY A 154 7.40 -8.99 4.90
C GLY A 154 6.73 -10.00 5.81
N ARG A 155 6.54 -9.63 7.08
CA ARG A 155 5.79 -10.44 8.03
C ARG A 155 4.81 -9.56 8.77
N ALA A 156 3.65 -10.09 9.03
CA ALA A 156 2.60 -9.45 9.81
C ALA A 156 2.13 -10.44 10.88
N GLU A 157 2.26 -10.06 12.15
CA GLU A 157 1.84 -10.89 13.28
C GLU A 157 0.90 -10.11 14.20
N GLY A 158 -0.25 -10.70 14.48
CA GLY A 158 -1.26 -10.06 15.33
C GLY A 158 -2.52 -10.92 15.49
N PRO A 159 -3.39 -10.61 16.47
CA PRO A 159 -4.53 -11.46 16.84
C PRO A 159 -5.53 -11.73 15.72
N ARG A 160 -5.54 -10.91 14.68
CA ARG A 160 -6.42 -10.99 13.51
C ARG A 160 -5.65 -10.74 12.20
N ALA A 161 -4.37 -11.05 12.19
CA ALA A 161 -3.58 -10.99 10.98
C ALA A 161 -4.17 -11.92 9.93
N ARG A 162 -4.50 -11.37 8.76
CA ARG A 162 -5.14 -12.12 7.67
C ARG A 162 -5.05 -11.41 6.35
N LEU A 163 -5.18 -12.17 5.28
CA LEU A 163 -5.44 -11.64 3.94
C LEU A 163 -6.93 -11.74 3.62
N LYS A 164 -7.47 -10.71 2.99
CA LYS A 164 -8.80 -10.76 2.39
C LYS A 164 -8.77 -11.58 1.11
N PRO A 165 -9.88 -12.23 0.70
CA PRO A 165 -9.92 -13.04 -0.52
C PRO A 165 -9.46 -12.27 -1.77
N GLU A 166 -9.85 -10.99 -1.88
CA GLU A 166 -9.45 -10.12 -2.99
C GLU A 166 -7.92 -9.89 -3.00
N ALA A 167 -7.34 -9.66 -1.84
CA ALA A 167 -5.90 -9.46 -1.72
C ALA A 167 -5.14 -10.75 -2.08
N ALA A 168 -5.59 -11.90 -1.62
CA ALA A 168 -5.01 -13.19 -1.98
C ALA A 168 -5.10 -13.49 -3.48
N ALA A 169 -6.24 -13.15 -4.12
CA ALA A 169 -6.40 -13.26 -5.56
C ALA A 169 -5.42 -12.35 -6.31
N GLY A 170 -5.31 -11.09 -5.90
CA GLY A 170 -4.38 -10.13 -6.51
C GLY A 170 -2.92 -10.57 -6.39
N LEU A 171 -2.50 -10.97 -5.19
CA LEU A 171 -1.12 -11.46 -4.92
C LEU A 171 -0.76 -12.75 -5.69
N SER A 172 -1.74 -13.47 -6.20
CA SER A 172 -1.56 -14.66 -7.04
C SER A 172 -1.73 -14.37 -8.54
N GLY A 173 -1.86 -13.12 -8.96
CA GLY A 173 -2.11 -12.74 -10.35
C GLY A 173 -3.45 -13.22 -10.88
N ARG A 174 -4.42 -13.53 -10.01
CA ARG A 174 -5.75 -13.98 -10.42
C ARG A 174 -6.70 -12.80 -10.57
N PRO A 175 -7.61 -12.84 -11.55
CA PRO A 175 -8.62 -11.80 -11.72
C PRO A 175 -9.56 -11.73 -10.51
N LEU A 176 -10.12 -10.56 -10.28
CA LEU A 176 -11.14 -10.36 -9.26
C LEU A 176 -12.46 -10.96 -9.77
N ALA A 177 -12.93 -12.00 -9.09
CA ALA A 177 -14.22 -12.61 -9.40
C ALA A 177 -15.37 -11.91 -8.65
N GLU A 178 -15.15 -11.60 -7.36
CA GLU A 178 -16.11 -10.94 -6.48
C GLU A 178 -15.38 -10.03 -5.48
N GLY A 179 -16.08 -9.06 -4.91
CA GLY A 179 -15.58 -8.17 -3.89
C GLY A 179 -15.17 -6.79 -4.39
N LEU A 180 -14.32 -6.10 -3.64
CA LEU A 180 -13.99 -4.71 -3.87
C LEU A 180 -12.70 -4.55 -4.68
N PRO A 181 -12.75 -3.95 -5.89
CA PRO A 181 -11.55 -3.72 -6.72
C PRO A 181 -10.42 -2.97 -5.99
N GLY A 182 -10.76 -2.03 -5.09
CA GLY A 182 -9.79 -1.29 -4.30
C GLY A 182 -8.96 -2.16 -3.33
N GLN A 183 -9.46 -3.35 -2.95
CA GLN A 183 -8.74 -4.30 -2.10
C GLN A 183 -7.90 -5.30 -2.91
N TRP A 184 -8.21 -5.43 -4.20
CA TRP A 184 -7.53 -6.30 -5.14
C TRP A 184 -6.36 -5.59 -5.85
N ILE A 185 -6.54 -4.32 -6.22
CA ILE A 185 -5.63 -3.64 -7.16
C ILE A 185 -4.20 -3.48 -6.63
N GLN A 186 -4.01 -3.09 -5.36
CA GLN A 186 -2.65 -2.90 -4.84
C GLN A 186 -1.91 -4.24 -4.61
N PRO A 187 -2.55 -5.32 -4.10
CA PRO A 187 -2.01 -6.67 -4.13
C PRO A 187 -1.63 -7.15 -5.54
N TYR A 188 -2.51 -6.97 -6.52
CA TYR A 188 -2.24 -7.31 -7.91
C TYR A 188 -1.07 -6.49 -8.50
N TRP A 189 -0.98 -5.21 -8.15
CA TRP A 189 0.10 -4.33 -8.57
C TRP A 189 1.46 -4.78 -8.02
N LEU A 190 1.53 -5.27 -6.78
CA LEU A 190 2.74 -5.87 -6.25
C LEU A 190 3.13 -7.12 -7.05
N TRP A 191 2.18 -8.04 -7.26
CA TRP A 191 2.43 -9.24 -8.05
C TRP A 191 2.95 -8.89 -9.46
N LEU A 192 2.27 -7.98 -10.15
CA LEU A 192 2.66 -7.53 -11.48
C LEU A 192 4.07 -6.91 -11.48
N THR A 193 4.37 -6.05 -10.51
CA THR A 193 5.70 -5.41 -10.39
C THR A 193 6.81 -6.44 -10.25
N VAL A 194 6.60 -7.47 -9.44
CA VAL A 194 7.60 -8.52 -9.20
C VAL A 194 7.75 -9.41 -10.43
N THR A 195 6.65 -9.84 -11.03
CA THR A 195 6.66 -10.74 -12.20
C THR A 195 7.17 -10.06 -13.47
N ASP A 196 6.84 -8.80 -13.71
CA ASP A 196 7.37 -8.02 -14.84
C ASP A 196 8.90 -7.80 -14.74
N ALA A 197 9.44 -7.78 -13.51
CA ALA A 197 10.88 -7.77 -13.28
C ALA A 197 11.53 -9.16 -13.38
N GLY A 198 10.80 -10.20 -13.76
CA GLY A 198 11.29 -11.58 -13.84
C GLY A 198 11.41 -12.28 -12.47
N GLY A 199 10.80 -11.72 -11.44
CA GLY A 199 10.84 -12.25 -10.08
C GLY A 199 9.69 -13.19 -9.74
N THR A 200 9.71 -13.68 -8.49
CA THR A 200 8.65 -14.52 -7.90
C THR A 200 8.12 -13.91 -6.62
N LEU A 201 6.83 -14.08 -6.37
CA LEU A 201 6.15 -13.65 -5.15
C LEU A 201 5.45 -14.83 -4.50
N GLU A 202 5.82 -15.14 -3.29
CA GLU A 202 5.20 -16.18 -2.45
C GLU A 202 4.50 -15.51 -1.27
N VAL A 203 3.33 -15.98 -0.92
CA VAL A 203 2.54 -15.43 0.19
C VAL A 203 1.88 -16.58 0.94
N GLU A 204 2.11 -16.61 2.24
CA GLU A 204 1.51 -17.57 3.15
C GLU A 204 0.65 -16.84 4.18
N ALA A 205 -0.52 -17.38 4.48
CA ALA A 205 -1.42 -16.84 5.49
C ALA A 205 -1.87 -17.97 6.42
N GLU A 206 -1.53 -17.81 7.68
CA GLU A 206 -1.92 -18.69 8.78
C GLU A 206 -2.71 -17.88 9.83
N ASP A 207 -3.28 -18.55 10.81
CA ASP A 207 -3.99 -17.87 11.88
C ASP A 207 -3.03 -16.96 12.68
N GLY A 208 -3.35 -15.67 12.69
CA GLY A 208 -2.53 -14.67 13.38
C GLY A 208 -1.23 -14.28 12.68
N ARG A 209 -0.93 -14.80 11.48
CA ARG A 209 0.30 -14.52 10.76
C ARG A 209 0.11 -14.47 9.24
N VAL A 210 0.75 -13.49 8.60
CA VAL A 210 0.89 -13.42 7.14
C VAL A 210 2.35 -13.16 6.80
N SER A 211 2.90 -13.92 5.86
CA SER A 211 4.26 -13.73 5.33
C SER A 211 4.25 -13.50 3.82
N PHE A 212 5.17 -12.67 3.39
CA PHE A 212 5.41 -12.30 1.99
C PHE A 212 6.88 -12.52 1.68
N LEU A 213 7.18 -13.14 0.56
CA LEU A 213 8.54 -13.31 0.07
C LEU A 213 8.57 -12.97 -1.43
N ALA A 214 9.27 -11.92 -1.78
CA ALA A 214 9.56 -11.57 -3.16
C ALA A 214 11.04 -11.79 -3.46
N ARG A 215 11.35 -12.43 -4.60
CA ARG A 215 12.69 -12.59 -5.13
C ARG A 215 12.73 -11.90 -6.49
N MET A 216 13.61 -10.92 -6.65
CA MET A 216 13.76 -10.15 -7.89
C MET A 216 15.19 -10.29 -8.39
N PRO A 217 15.43 -10.57 -9.68
CA PRO A 217 16.78 -10.61 -10.25
C PRO A 217 17.51 -9.29 -10.04
N ASN A 218 18.85 -9.36 -9.79
CA ASN A 218 19.70 -8.17 -9.64
C ASN A 218 19.84 -7.36 -10.92
#